data_4262ca4c1beb5c40b7ec7ec4a4e3d4a3
#
_entry.id   4262ca4c1beb5c40b7ec7ec4a4e3d4a3
#
_cell.length_a   1.000
_cell.length_b   1.000
_cell.length_c   1.000
_cell.angle_alpha   90.00
_cell.angle_beta   90.00
_cell.angle_gamma   90.00
#
_symmetry.space_group_name_H-M   'P 1'
#
loop_
_entity.id
_entity.type
_entity.pdbx_description
1 polymer ?
#
loop_
_entity_poly.entity_id
_entity_poly.type
_entity_poly.pdbx_seq_one_letter_code
_entity_poly.pdbx_strand_id
1 'polypeptide(L)'
;MPTPSDELKKRLEKRVDEAIEKLLEQKAGRRDLSMSEMEDLVGDFEIEIRQSLLQEMVIDVQEIRPGLCETCGGKLRYKGKKPKQVATLRGEVTVERDYYQCETCGTGYFPPG
;
A
#
# COMPACT_ATOMS: atom_id res chain seq x y z
N MET A 1 -8.35 17.69 -17.42
CA MET A 1 -8.45 16.31 -16.94
C MET A 1 -7.41 16.04 -15.87
N PRO A 2 -7.74 15.33 -14.79
CA PRO A 2 -6.74 14.96 -13.82
C PRO A 2 -5.72 14.00 -14.43
N THR A 3 -4.45 14.20 -14.11
CA THR A 3 -3.38 13.30 -14.50
C THR A 3 -3.34 12.09 -13.55
N PRO A 4 -2.66 10.99 -13.92
CA PRO A 4 -2.45 9.89 -12.98
C PRO A 4 -1.78 10.33 -11.68
N SER A 5 -0.89 11.33 -11.75
CA SER A 5 -0.25 11.89 -10.55
C SER A 5 -1.25 12.63 -9.66
N ASP A 6 -2.22 13.32 -10.25
CA ASP A 6 -3.26 14.01 -9.49
C ASP A 6 -4.19 13.03 -8.79
N GLU A 7 -4.51 11.91 -9.43
CA GLU A 7 -5.33 10.86 -8.84
C GLU A 7 -4.61 10.19 -7.68
N LEU A 8 -3.32 9.89 -7.84
CA LEU A 8 -2.51 9.33 -6.77
C LEU A 8 -2.45 10.28 -5.59
N LYS A 9 -2.23 11.57 -5.86
CA LYS A 9 -2.19 12.61 -4.83
C LYS A 9 -3.48 12.62 -4.00
N LYS A 10 -4.63 12.55 -4.64
CA LYS A 10 -5.92 12.54 -3.94
C LYS A 10 -6.06 11.31 -3.04
N ARG A 11 -5.63 10.15 -3.52
CA ARG A 11 -5.68 8.92 -2.72
C ARG A 11 -4.74 9.01 -1.52
N LEU A 12 -3.54 9.55 -1.71
CA LEU A 12 -2.58 9.74 -0.63
C LEU A 12 -3.11 10.73 0.42
N GLU A 13 -3.68 11.85 -0.02
CA GLU A 13 -4.28 12.84 0.87
C GLU A 13 -5.41 12.23 1.70
N LYS A 14 -6.26 11.43 1.07
CA LYS A 14 -7.36 10.74 1.76
C LYS A 14 -6.83 9.83 2.86
N ARG A 15 -5.77 9.06 2.57
CA ARG A 15 -5.18 8.15 3.55
C ARG A 15 -4.57 8.91 4.73
N VAL A 16 -3.91 10.04 4.45
CA VAL A 16 -3.35 10.89 5.49
C VAL A 16 -4.46 11.48 6.36
N ASP A 17 -5.53 11.97 5.75
CA ASP A 17 -6.67 12.53 6.48
C ASP A 17 -7.32 11.48 7.40
N GLU A 18 -7.52 10.27 6.91
CA GLU A 18 -8.08 9.17 7.72
C GLU A 18 -7.19 8.85 8.92
N ALA A 19 -5.87 8.84 8.72
CA ALA A 19 -4.92 8.58 9.79
C ALA A 19 -4.92 9.71 10.83
N ILE A 20 -5.02 10.96 10.37
CA ILE A 20 -5.12 12.13 11.27
C ILE A 20 -6.38 12.04 12.11
N GLU A 21 -7.53 11.73 11.50
CA GLU A 21 -8.79 11.59 12.23
C GLU A 21 -8.70 10.50 13.30
N LYS A 22 -8.07 9.39 12.99
CA LYS A 22 -7.87 8.30 13.92
C LYS A 22 -6.98 8.71 15.08
N LEU A 23 -5.91 9.44 14.81
CA LEU A 23 -5.04 9.98 15.86
C LEU A 23 -5.81 10.92 16.78
N LEU A 24 -6.63 11.81 16.21
CA LEU A 24 -7.43 12.75 16.99
C LEU A 24 -8.47 12.04 17.84
N GLU A 25 -9.08 10.97 17.34
CA GLU A 25 -10.02 10.15 18.11
C GLU A 25 -9.33 9.49 19.30
N GLN A 26 -8.13 8.96 19.12
CA GLN A 26 -7.36 8.34 20.18
C GLN A 26 -6.94 9.34 21.26
N LYS A 27 -6.74 10.58 20.87
CA LYS A 27 -6.37 11.66 21.78
C LYS A 27 -7.59 12.34 22.42
N ALA A 28 -8.79 12.18 21.86
CA ALA A 28 -9.98 12.96 22.22
C ALA A 28 -10.21 13.04 23.71
N GLY A 29 -10.32 14.26 24.25
CA GLY A 29 -10.58 14.52 25.65
C GLY A 29 -9.41 14.26 26.61
N ARG A 30 -8.30 13.74 26.14
CA ARG A 30 -7.13 13.44 26.97
C ARG A 30 -6.15 14.61 26.95
N ARG A 31 -6.03 15.27 28.08
CA ARG A 31 -5.08 16.40 28.24
C ARG A 31 -3.94 16.07 29.20
N ASP A 32 -3.99 14.88 29.78
CA ASP A 32 -3.04 14.40 30.77
C ASP A 32 -2.04 13.39 30.21
N LEU A 33 -1.84 13.42 28.88
CA LEU A 33 -0.93 12.52 28.21
C LEU A 33 0.52 12.75 28.63
N SER A 34 1.19 11.69 29.05
CA SER A 34 2.63 11.73 29.29
C SER A 34 3.38 11.81 27.95
N MET A 35 4.66 12.15 28.01
CA MET A 35 5.51 12.15 26.80
C MET A 35 5.53 10.76 26.16
N SER A 36 5.62 9.70 26.97
CA SER A 36 5.62 8.33 26.47
C SER A 36 4.32 7.97 25.74
N GLU A 37 3.18 8.39 26.28
CA GLU A 37 1.89 8.16 25.64
C GLU A 37 1.75 8.93 24.32
N MET A 38 2.27 10.16 24.26
CA MET A 38 2.29 10.93 23.02
C MET A 38 3.17 10.28 21.98
N GLU A 39 4.33 9.76 22.36
CA GLU A 39 5.23 9.05 21.46
C GLU A 39 4.58 7.79 20.91
N ASP A 40 3.83 7.05 21.73
CA ASP A 40 3.12 5.85 21.29
C ASP A 40 2.05 6.19 20.26
N LEU A 41 1.29 7.27 20.48
CA LEU A 41 0.27 7.71 19.52
C LEU A 41 0.88 8.12 18.18
N VAL A 42 1.97 8.87 18.24
CA VAL A 42 2.68 9.29 17.02
C VAL A 42 3.30 8.10 16.32
N GLY A 43 3.84 7.14 17.07
CA GLY A 43 4.41 5.91 16.51
C GLY A 43 3.36 5.09 15.75
N ASP A 44 2.18 4.92 16.33
CA ASP A 44 1.08 4.22 15.67
C ASP A 44 0.64 4.95 14.40
N PHE A 45 0.58 6.27 14.43
CA PHE A 45 0.27 7.10 13.29
C PHE A 45 1.31 6.93 12.17
N GLU A 46 2.60 6.92 12.53
CA GLU A 46 3.68 6.74 11.56
C GLU A 46 3.59 5.40 10.84
N ILE A 47 3.30 4.32 11.58
CA ILE A 47 3.16 2.98 11.02
C ILE A 47 2.01 2.94 10.04
N GLU A 48 0.87 3.49 10.42
CA GLU A 48 -0.33 3.50 9.58
C GLU A 48 -0.12 4.32 8.31
N ILE A 49 0.49 5.49 8.42
CA ILE A 49 0.80 6.35 7.27
C ILE A 49 1.74 5.61 6.31
N ARG A 50 2.80 5.02 6.81
CA ARG A 50 3.77 4.31 5.98
C ARG A 50 3.10 3.18 5.20
N GLN A 51 2.32 2.35 5.90
CA GLN A 51 1.62 1.23 5.27
C GLN A 51 0.62 1.70 4.23
N SER A 52 -0.18 2.71 4.57
CA SER A 52 -1.21 3.25 3.67
C SER A 52 -0.62 3.87 2.41
N LEU A 53 0.43 4.67 2.56
CA LEU A 53 1.07 5.33 1.43
C LEU A 53 1.76 4.33 0.51
N LEU A 54 2.46 3.33 1.08
CA LEU A 54 3.09 2.28 0.29
C LEU A 54 2.04 1.48 -0.48
N GLN A 55 0.91 1.17 0.15
CA GLN A 55 -0.17 0.44 -0.51
C GLN A 55 -0.70 1.21 -1.71
N GLU A 56 -0.93 2.52 -1.57
CA GLU A 56 -1.42 3.34 -2.68
C GLU A 56 -0.39 3.46 -3.81
N MET A 57 0.89 3.57 -3.48
CA MET A 57 1.94 3.61 -4.48
C MET A 57 2.07 2.29 -5.23
N VAL A 58 1.91 1.16 -4.54
CA VAL A 58 1.91 -0.16 -5.19
C VAL A 58 0.73 -0.30 -6.14
N ILE A 59 -0.46 0.15 -5.74
CA ILE A 59 -1.65 0.15 -6.58
C ILE A 59 -1.42 0.97 -7.85
N ASP A 60 -0.82 2.15 -7.70
CA ASP A 60 -0.53 3.05 -8.83
C ASP A 60 0.39 2.37 -9.86
N VAL A 61 1.45 1.73 -9.39
CA VAL A 61 2.38 1.01 -10.25
C VAL A 61 1.69 -0.17 -10.94
N GLN A 62 0.79 -0.87 -10.25
CA GLN A 62 0.12 -2.06 -10.77
C GLN A 62 -1.03 -1.76 -11.74
N GLU A 63 -1.37 -0.51 -11.94
CA GLU A 63 -2.32 -0.14 -13.00
C GLU A 63 -1.77 -0.45 -14.40
N ILE A 64 -0.45 -0.60 -14.52
CA ILE A 64 0.19 -1.03 -15.75
C ILE A 64 0.08 -2.56 -15.81
N ARG A 65 -0.80 -3.04 -16.67
CA ARG A 65 -1.02 -4.49 -16.81
C ARG A 65 0.14 -5.16 -17.56
N PRO A 66 0.59 -6.33 -17.10
CA PRO A 66 1.56 -7.09 -17.87
C PRO A 66 0.93 -7.58 -19.17
N GLY A 67 1.74 -7.70 -20.21
CA GLY A 67 1.28 -8.20 -21.49
C GLY A 67 1.25 -9.72 -21.54
N LEU A 68 2.39 -10.32 -21.89
CA LEU A 68 2.50 -11.75 -22.07
C LEU A 68 3.55 -12.32 -21.12
N CYS A 69 3.48 -13.64 -20.91
CA CYS A 69 4.47 -14.35 -20.10
C CYS A 69 5.85 -14.24 -20.75
N GLU A 70 6.85 -13.84 -19.96
CA GLU A 70 8.21 -13.70 -20.46
C GLU A 70 8.87 -15.05 -20.74
N THR A 71 8.39 -16.11 -20.10
CA THR A 71 8.95 -17.45 -20.25
C THR A 71 8.48 -18.17 -21.51
N CYS A 72 7.18 -18.11 -21.81
CA CYS A 72 6.60 -18.89 -22.92
C CYS A 72 5.79 -18.04 -23.90
N GLY A 73 5.58 -16.77 -23.63
CA GLY A 73 4.77 -15.88 -24.47
C GLY A 73 3.26 -16.10 -24.36
N GLY A 74 2.81 -16.96 -23.45
CA GLY A 74 1.39 -17.19 -23.23
C GLY A 74 0.69 -16.04 -22.52
N LYS A 75 -0.63 -16.09 -22.46
CA LYS A 75 -1.42 -15.07 -21.79
C LYS A 75 -1.29 -15.20 -20.27
N LEU A 76 -1.13 -14.04 -19.63
CA LEU A 76 -1.15 -13.96 -18.16
C LEU A 76 -2.60 -13.76 -17.70
N ARG A 77 -3.01 -14.57 -16.75
CA ARG A 77 -4.36 -14.50 -16.18
C ARG A 77 -4.31 -13.94 -14.77
N TYR A 78 -5.17 -12.96 -14.51
CA TYR A 78 -5.27 -12.35 -13.17
C TYR A 78 -5.84 -13.35 -12.16
N LYS A 79 -5.14 -13.54 -11.05
CA LYS A 79 -5.50 -14.49 -9.99
C LYS A 79 -5.89 -13.83 -8.68
N GLY A 80 -6.06 -12.51 -8.68
CA GLY A 80 -6.40 -11.76 -7.47
C GLY A 80 -5.18 -11.13 -6.81
N LYS A 81 -5.38 -10.62 -5.61
CA LYS A 81 -4.32 -9.96 -4.86
C LYS A 81 -3.72 -10.91 -3.84
N LYS A 82 -2.41 -10.80 -3.65
CA LYS A 82 -1.71 -11.56 -2.61
C LYS A 82 -0.94 -10.60 -1.70
N PRO A 83 -0.97 -10.82 -0.38
CA PRO A 83 -0.20 -9.99 0.54
C PRO A 83 1.29 -10.28 0.40
N LYS A 84 2.09 -9.23 0.58
CA LYS A 84 3.54 -9.34 0.63
C LYS A 84 4.05 -8.48 1.77
N GLN A 85 4.92 -9.04 2.59
CA GLN A 85 5.62 -8.27 3.61
C GLN A 85 6.86 -7.65 2.98
N VAL A 86 6.99 -6.34 3.16
CA VAL A 86 8.12 -5.58 2.64
C VAL A 86 8.92 -5.06 3.81
N ALA A 87 10.19 -5.43 3.87
CA ALA A 87 11.12 -4.90 4.88
C ALA A 87 11.51 -3.48 4.48
N THR A 88 11.34 -2.54 5.40
CA THR A 88 11.75 -1.16 5.21
C THR A 88 12.77 -0.79 6.28
N LEU A 89 13.44 0.34 6.11
CA LEU A 89 14.38 0.84 7.09
C LEU A 89 13.76 1.08 8.47
N ARG A 90 12.45 1.18 8.55
CA ARG A 90 11.71 1.47 9.78
C ARG A 90 10.75 0.36 10.21
N GLY A 91 10.94 -0.84 9.68
CA GLY A 91 10.14 -2.01 10.03
C GLY A 91 9.46 -2.62 8.83
N GLU A 92 8.71 -3.67 9.08
CA GLU A 92 8.00 -4.38 8.03
C GLU A 92 6.60 -3.78 7.83
N VAL A 93 6.19 -3.69 6.57
CA VAL A 93 4.83 -3.32 6.20
C VAL A 93 4.27 -4.39 5.29
N THR A 94 2.95 -4.60 5.35
CA THR A 94 2.25 -5.56 4.50
C THR A 94 1.55 -4.78 3.39
N VAL A 95 1.82 -5.15 2.13
CA VAL A 95 1.14 -4.58 0.98
C VAL A 95 0.49 -5.68 0.18
N GLU A 96 -0.63 -5.39 -0.46
CA GLU A 96 -1.28 -6.32 -1.37
C GLU A 96 -0.84 -6.03 -2.79
N ARG A 97 -0.49 -7.08 -3.51
CA ARG A 97 -0.03 -6.99 -4.90
C ARG A 97 -0.89 -7.85 -5.79
N ASP A 98 -1.12 -7.37 -7.01
CA ASP A 98 -1.77 -8.17 -8.04
C ASP A 98 -0.91 -9.37 -8.39
N TYR A 99 -1.56 -10.52 -8.59
CA TYR A 99 -0.89 -11.75 -8.95
C TYR A 99 -1.46 -12.28 -10.25
N TYR A 100 -0.59 -12.64 -11.15
CA TYR A 100 -0.94 -13.22 -12.44
C TYR A 100 -0.29 -14.58 -12.59
N GLN A 101 -0.92 -15.45 -13.37
CA GLN A 101 -0.37 -16.75 -13.69
C GLN A 101 -0.51 -17.02 -15.18
N CYS A 102 0.52 -17.58 -15.78
CA CYS A 102 0.48 -17.95 -17.17
C CYS A 102 -0.46 -19.17 -17.37
N GLU A 103 -1.37 -19.08 -18.31
CA GLU A 103 -2.29 -20.17 -18.62
C GLU A 103 -1.60 -21.36 -19.28
N THR A 104 -0.48 -21.13 -19.94
CA THR A 104 0.24 -22.15 -20.71
C THR A 104 1.27 -22.89 -19.87
N CYS A 105 2.16 -22.18 -19.18
CA CYS A 105 3.26 -22.80 -18.43
C CYS A 105 3.07 -22.79 -16.91
N GLY A 106 2.05 -22.10 -16.40
CA GLY A 106 1.78 -22.02 -14.98
C GLY A 106 2.70 -21.10 -14.17
N THR A 107 3.61 -20.40 -14.80
CA THR A 107 4.52 -19.47 -14.13
C THR A 107 3.77 -18.32 -13.48
N GLY A 108 4.06 -18.07 -12.19
CA GLY A 108 3.51 -16.93 -11.48
C GLY A 108 4.22 -15.65 -11.82
N TYR A 109 3.49 -14.53 -11.80
CA TYR A 109 4.03 -13.22 -12.11
C TYR A 109 3.44 -12.14 -11.21
N PHE A 110 4.31 -11.32 -10.63
CA PHE A 110 3.94 -10.11 -9.90
C PHE A 110 4.43 -8.90 -10.68
N PRO A 111 3.55 -7.92 -10.98
CA PRO A 111 4.00 -6.67 -11.58
C PRO A 111 5.04 -5.97 -10.70
N PRO A 112 5.92 -5.16 -11.27
CA PRO A 112 6.88 -4.38 -10.50
C PRO A 112 6.18 -3.48 -9.48
N GLY A 113 6.75 -3.35 -8.29
CA GLY A 113 6.19 -2.50 -7.25
C GLY A 113 6.32 -3.04 -5.85
#